data_4914522101b4e868406ea1eceae9092b
#
_entry.id   4914522101b4e868406ea1eceae9092b
#
_cell.length_a   1.000
_cell.length_b   1.000
_cell.length_c   1.000
_cell.angle_alpha   90.00
_cell.angle_beta   90.00
_cell.angle_gamma   90.00
#
_symmetry.space_group_name_H-M   'P 1'
#
loop_
_entity.id
_entity.type
_entity.pdbx_description
1 polymer ?
#
loop_
_entity_poly.entity_id
_entity_poly.type
_entity_poly.pdbx_seq_one_letter_code
_entity_poly.pdbx_strand_id
1 'polypeptide(L)'
;MGWSVHHPVGLIHCSPSRCYRGYTLICTGGGQQAFLIDIQGRVCHQWRSTAGIEYCCLLPNGNLLLRTNPPRDVEVGNIGGASAALQELDWDSTLVWEFRHPMLHHDFQRLPNGNTLAVFFEPLPADLTRQVRGGSPPPTTRSR
;
A
#
# COMPACT_ATOMS: atom_id res chain seq x y z
N MET A 1 1.85 36.25 3.96
CA MET A 1 0.89 36.23 2.82
C MET A 1 0.60 34.77 2.51
N GLY A 2 -0.59 34.29 2.88
CA GLY A 2 -1.03 32.93 2.58
C GLY A 2 -1.49 32.85 1.13
N TRP A 3 -0.92 31.94 0.37
CA TRP A 3 -1.41 31.62 -0.95
C TRP A 3 -2.68 30.80 -0.78
N SER A 4 -3.84 31.43 -1.02
CA SER A 4 -5.07 30.66 -1.17
C SER A 4 -5.06 30.04 -2.56
N VAL A 5 -4.59 28.80 -2.66
CA VAL A 5 -4.68 28.05 -3.90
C VAL A 5 -6.05 27.39 -3.92
N HIS A 6 -6.98 27.99 -4.63
CA HIS A 6 -8.25 27.34 -4.95
C HIS A 6 -7.98 26.25 -6.00
N HIS A 7 -7.57 25.07 -5.53
CA HIS A 7 -7.53 23.91 -6.40
C HIS A 7 -8.96 23.41 -6.61
N PRO A 8 -9.37 23.16 -7.86
CA PRO A 8 -10.62 22.47 -8.09
C PRO A 8 -10.55 21.09 -7.42
N VAL A 9 -11.59 20.74 -6.66
CA VAL A 9 -11.72 19.45 -5.99
C VAL A 9 -12.73 18.58 -6.74
N GLY A 10 -12.54 17.27 -6.68
CA GLY A 10 -13.38 16.31 -7.38
C GLY A 10 -13.03 16.18 -8.87
N LEU A 11 -14.00 15.79 -9.67
CA LEU A 11 -13.81 15.62 -11.12
C LEU A 11 -13.78 16.98 -11.81
N ILE A 12 -12.61 17.37 -12.31
CA ILE A 12 -12.40 18.65 -13.01
C ILE A 12 -12.56 18.57 -14.53
N HIS A 13 -12.44 17.37 -15.10
CA HIS A 13 -12.66 17.11 -16.52
C HIS A 13 -13.11 15.67 -16.74
N CYS A 14 -14.09 15.48 -17.62
CA CYS A 14 -14.55 14.16 -18.05
C CYS A 14 -14.93 14.19 -19.54
N SER A 15 -14.45 13.20 -20.29
CA SER A 15 -14.87 12.94 -21.67
C SER A 15 -15.51 11.55 -21.75
N PRO A 16 -16.81 11.39 -21.47
CA PRO A 16 -17.45 10.08 -21.32
C PRO A 16 -17.34 9.17 -22.53
N SER A 17 -17.28 9.75 -23.75
CA SER A 17 -17.12 9.00 -24.99
C SER A 17 -15.71 8.44 -25.20
N ARG A 18 -14.73 8.92 -24.42
CA ARG A 18 -13.31 8.53 -24.48
C ARG A 18 -12.84 7.79 -23.23
N CYS A 19 -13.71 7.67 -22.22
CA CYS A 19 -13.39 7.00 -20.97
C CYS A 19 -13.90 5.56 -21.01
N TYR A 20 -13.13 4.64 -20.38
CA TYR A 20 -13.64 3.32 -20.04
C TYR A 20 -14.75 3.47 -19.00
N ARG A 21 -15.89 2.81 -19.24
CA ARG A 21 -17.02 2.80 -18.30
C ARG A 21 -16.73 1.80 -17.18
N GLY A 22 -16.29 2.30 -16.06
CA GLY A 22 -15.94 1.48 -14.90
C GLY A 22 -15.74 2.33 -13.66
N TYR A 23 -15.09 1.75 -12.68
CA TYR A 23 -14.80 2.41 -11.42
C TYR A 23 -13.28 2.55 -11.26
N THR A 24 -12.87 3.57 -10.52
CA THR A 24 -11.47 3.77 -10.13
C THR A 24 -11.33 3.55 -8.64
N LEU A 25 -10.44 2.65 -8.26
CA LEU A 25 -10.05 2.46 -6.87
C LEU A 25 -8.93 3.44 -6.53
N ILE A 26 -9.09 4.19 -5.46
CA ILE A 26 -8.14 5.20 -4.99
C ILE A 26 -7.84 4.95 -3.52
N CYS A 27 -6.58 4.93 -3.14
CA CYS A 27 -6.15 5.06 -1.75
C CYS A 27 -5.14 6.21 -1.63
N THR A 28 -5.11 6.84 -0.46
CA THR A 28 -4.08 7.82 -0.11
C THR A 28 -2.97 7.09 0.60
N GLY A 29 -1.78 6.96 -0.01
CA GLY A 29 -0.65 6.26 0.60
C GLY A 29 -0.43 6.70 2.05
N GLY A 30 -0.43 5.75 2.97
CA GLY A 30 -0.36 6.00 4.41
C GLY A 30 -1.65 6.43 5.09
N GLY A 31 -2.73 6.72 4.34
CA GLY A 31 -4.05 7.03 4.89
C GLY A 31 -4.78 5.80 5.43
N GLN A 32 -5.96 6.01 5.97
CA GLN A 32 -6.80 4.93 6.53
C GLN A 32 -7.98 4.56 5.64
N GLN A 33 -8.06 5.14 4.44
CA GLN A 33 -9.25 5.02 3.60
C GLN A 33 -8.88 4.66 2.16
N ALA A 34 -9.73 3.84 1.54
CA ALA A 34 -9.76 3.62 0.11
C ALA A 34 -11.16 3.88 -0.42
N PHE A 35 -11.25 4.40 -1.63
CA PHE A 35 -12.51 4.82 -2.25
C PHE A 35 -12.66 4.17 -3.61
N LEU A 36 -13.88 3.73 -3.92
CA LEU A 36 -14.28 3.37 -5.26
C LEU A 36 -15.12 4.51 -5.83
N ILE A 37 -14.66 5.11 -6.91
CA ILE A 37 -15.34 6.23 -7.57
C ILE A 37 -15.79 5.85 -8.97
N ASP A 38 -16.91 6.43 -9.40
CA ASP A 38 -17.39 6.30 -10.78
C ASP A 38 -16.73 7.34 -11.73
N ILE A 39 -17.08 7.27 -13.01
CA ILE A 39 -16.54 8.19 -14.04
C ILE A 39 -17.01 9.64 -13.84
N GLN A 40 -18.01 9.90 -13.01
CA GLN A 40 -18.45 11.23 -12.60
C GLN A 40 -17.74 11.74 -11.35
N GLY A 41 -16.82 10.94 -10.77
CA GLY A 41 -16.08 11.29 -9.56
C GLY A 41 -16.90 11.13 -8.27
N ARG A 42 -18.04 10.44 -8.32
CA ARG A 42 -18.86 10.18 -7.14
C ARG A 42 -18.30 8.97 -6.40
N VAL A 43 -18.19 9.08 -5.08
CA VAL A 43 -17.80 7.95 -4.23
C VAL A 43 -18.94 6.94 -4.19
N CYS A 44 -18.69 5.76 -4.73
CA CYS A 44 -19.65 4.65 -4.77
C CYS A 44 -19.47 3.71 -3.59
N HIS A 45 -18.24 3.59 -3.08
CA HIS A 45 -17.91 2.77 -1.91
C HIS A 45 -16.66 3.28 -1.21
N GLN A 46 -16.51 2.92 0.08
CA GLN A 46 -15.37 3.30 0.90
C GLN A 46 -15.00 2.16 1.85
N TRP A 47 -13.70 1.84 1.91
CA TRP A 47 -13.13 0.97 2.94
C TRP A 47 -12.31 1.78 3.95
N ARG A 48 -12.20 1.23 5.16
CA ARG A 48 -11.39 1.78 6.25
C ARG A 48 -10.52 0.70 6.87
N SER A 49 -9.25 1.05 7.13
CA SER A 49 -8.31 0.21 7.90
C SER A 49 -7.59 1.06 8.94
N THR A 50 -7.67 0.67 10.22
CA THR A 50 -6.92 1.32 11.29
C THR A 50 -5.42 1.09 11.19
N ALA A 51 -5.00 0.04 10.47
CA ALA A 51 -3.59 -0.25 10.18
C ALA A 51 -3.01 0.62 9.05
N GLY A 52 -3.85 1.48 8.44
CA GLY A 52 -3.50 2.28 7.28
C GLY A 52 -3.58 1.51 5.96
N ILE A 53 -3.55 2.24 4.85
CA ILE A 53 -3.61 1.69 3.49
C ILE A 53 -2.52 2.37 2.65
N GLU A 54 -1.40 1.66 2.44
CA GLU A 54 -0.32 2.14 1.57
C GLU A 54 -0.59 1.87 0.09
N TYR A 55 -1.17 0.70 -0.18
CA TYR A 55 -1.55 0.25 -1.51
C TYR A 55 -2.68 -0.77 -1.40
N CYS A 56 -3.57 -0.82 -2.40
CA CYS A 56 -4.66 -1.77 -2.39
C CYS A 56 -5.11 -2.19 -3.80
N CYS A 57 -5.76 -3.34 -3.88
CA CYS A 57 -6.44 -3.83 -5.07
C CYS A 57 -7.80 -4.44 -4.71
N LEU A 58 -8.76 -4.33 -5.62
CA LEU A 58 -10.05 -4.96 -5.50
C LEU A 58 -9.97 -6.40 -5.99
N LEU A 59 -10.41 -7.34 -5.18
CA LEU A 59 -10.48 -8.74 -5.54
C LEU A 59 -11.78 -9.07 -6.31
N PRO A 60 -11.82 -10.16 -7.10
CA PRO A 60 -13.02 -10.55 -7.84
C PRO A 60 -14.26 -10.82 -6.98
N ASN A 61 -14.08 -11.17 -5.71
CA ASN A 61 -15.17 -11.37 -4.73
C ASN A 61 -15.69 -10.07 -4.12
N GLY A 62 -15.14 -8.91 -4.49
CA GLY A 62 -15.49 -7.60 -3.95
C GLY A 62 -14.71 -7.18 -2.71
N ASN A 63 -13.84 -8.05 -2.17
CA ASN A 63 -13.00 -7.71 -1.03
C ASN A 63 -11.84 -6.80 -1.46
N LEU A 64 -11.36 -5.99 -0.53
CA LEU A 64 -10.17 -5.16 -0.71
C LEU A 64 -8.94 -5.88 -0.13
N LEU A 65 -7.99 -6.23 -0.96
CA LEU A 65 -6.67 -6.68 -0.51
C LEU A 65 -5.74 -5.48 -0.44
N LEU A 66 -5.09 -5.28 0.69
CA LEU A 66 -4.28 -4.08 0.94
C LEU A 66 -2.98 -4.39 1.65
N ARG A 67 -2.04 -3.48 1.52
CA ARG A 67 -0.80 -3.39 2.24
C ARG A 67 -0.91 -2.28 3.28
N THR A 68 -0.60 -2.60 4.54
CA THR A 68 -0.73 -1.66 5.66
C THR A 68 0.44 -0.69 5.75
N ASN A 69 0.33 0.33 6.59
CA ASN A 69 1.43 1.21 6.93
C ASN A 69 2.64 0.43 7.47
N PRO A 70 3.86 0.96 7.32
CA PRO A 70 5.06 0.34 7.82
C PRO A 70 5.03 0.22 9.35
N PRO A 71 5.72 -0.79 9.92
CA PRO A 71 5.89 -0.90 11.36
C PRO A 71 6.75 0.26 11.87
N ARG A 72 6.38 0.85 13.02
CA ARG A 72 7.06 2.05 13.55
C ARG A 72 8.36 1.73 14.30
N ASP A 73 8.50 0.53 14.81
CA ASP A 73 9.54 0.15 15.78
C ASP A 73 10.61 -0.78 15.20
N VAL A 74 10.68 -0.89 13.87
CA VAL A 74 11.68 -1.73 13.19
C VAL A 74 12.48 -0.90 12.19
N GLU A 75 13.76 -1.21 12.06
CA GLU A 75 14.70 -0.52 11.17
C GLU A 75 14.19 -0.46 9.71
N VAL A 76 13.60 -1.56 9.24
CA VAL A 76 13.01 -1.67 7.90
C VAL A 76 11.83 -0.72 7.70
N GLY A 77 11.14 -0.32 8.77
CA GLY A 77 10.01 0.62 8.71
C GLY A 77 10.39 2.00 8.15
N ASN A 78 11.66 2.35 8.18
CA ASN A 78 12.20 3.60 7.62
C ASN A 78 12.57 3.49 6.12
N ILE A 79 12.49 2.29 5.54
CA ILE A 79 12.76 2.08 4.12
C ILE A 79 11.47 2.34 3.35
N GLY A 80 11.55 3.16 2.31
CA GLY A 80 10.39 3.44 1.45
C GLY A 80 9.75 2.14 0.94
N GLY A 81 8.41 2.07 0.99
CA GLY A 81 7.65 0.91 0.57
C GLY A 81 7.53 -0.22 1.60
N ALA A 82 8.13 -0.10 2.80
CA ALA A 82 7.94 -1.07 3.88
C ALA A 82 6.45 -1.17 4.30
N SER A 83 6.06 -2.31 4.82
CA SER A 83 4.71 -2.58 5.32
C SER A 83 4.74 -3.54 6.50
N ALA A 84 3.75 -3.44 7.38
CA ALA A 84 3.62 -4.33 8.52
C ALA A 84 2.86 -5.62 8.17
N ALA A 85 1.87 -5.53 7.27
CA ALA A 85 0.99 -6.64 6.94
C ALA A 85 0.35 -6.50 5.57
N LEU A 86 -0.13 -7.63 5.04
CA LEU A 86 -1.21 -7.69 4.06
C LEU A 86 -2.52 -7.97 4.81
N GLN A 87 -3.58 -7.27 4.44
CA GLN A 87 -4.91 -7.47 4.98
C GLN A 87 -5.92 -7.61 3.84
N GLU A 88 -6.92 -8.47 4.04
CA GLU A 88 -8.10 -8.54 3.20
C GLU A 88 -9.30 -8.08 4.01
N LEU A 89 -10.00 -7.06 3.53
CA LEU A 89 -11.22 -6.53 4.12
C LEU A 89 -12.40 -6.92 3.24
N ASP A 90 -13.51 -7.30 3.87
CA ASP A 90 -14.77 -7.46 3.14
C ASP A 90 -15.37 -6.10 2.72
N TRP A 91 -16.56 -6.15 2.12
CA TRP A 91 -17.27 -4.94 1.66
C TRP A 91 -17.58 -3.97 2.80
N ASP A 92 -17.80 -4.46 4.01
CA ASP A 92 -18.11 -3.65 5.20
C ASP A 92 -16.86 -3.22 5.98
N SER A 93 -15.67 -3.42 5.41
CA SER A 93 -14.36 -3.13 6.03
C SER A 93 -14.01 -4.03 7.20
N THR A 94 -14.66 -5.20 7.32
CA THR A 94 -14.29 -6.20 8.32
C THR A 94 -13.04 -6.94 7.87
N LEU A 95 -12.08 -7.11 8.77
CA LEU A 95 -10.88 -7.88 8.50
C LEU A 95 -11.21 -9.38 8.40
N VAL A 96 -11.03 -9.96 7.21
CA VAL A 96 -11.31 -11.39 6.94
C VAL A 96 -10.07 -12.23 6.84
N TRP A 97 -8.92 -11.62 6.52
CA TRP A 97 -7.63 -12.29 6.47
C TRP A 97 -6.49 -11.31 6.72
N GLU A 98 -5.42 -11.80 7.36
CA GLU A 98 -4.22 -11.04 7.60
C GLU A 98 -2.97 -11.93 7.51
N PHE A 99 -1.90 -11.37 6.94
CA PHE A 99 -0.56 -11.93 6.95
C PHE A 99 0.43 -10.87 7.40
N ARG A 100 1.22 -11.14 8.43
CA ARG A 100 2.22 -10.22 8.98
C ARG A 100 3.63 -10.71 8.70
N HIS A 101 4.49 -9.79 8.24
CA HIS A 101 5.91 -10.07 8.11
C HIS A 101 6.73 -8.78 8.21
N PRO A 102 7.80 -8.72 9.05
CA PRO A 102 8.54 -7.49 9.31
C PRO A 102 9.32 -6.97 8.09
N MET A 103 9.61 -7.83 7.12
CA MET A 103 10.37 -7.51 5.91
C MET A 103 9.48 -7.32 4.66
N LEU A 104 8.17 -7.24 4.84
CA LEU A 104 7.24 -7.04 3.74
C LEU A 104 7.41 -5.65 3.13
N HIS A 105 7.44 -5.56 1.79
CA HIS A 105 7.52 -4.28 1.10
C HIS A 105 6.89 -4.27 -0.30
N HIS A 106 6.58 -3.07 -0.78
CA HIS A 106 6.13 -2.64 -2.11
C HIS A 106 4.93 -3.37 -2.69
N ASP A 107 5.01 -4.65 -3.05
CA ASP A 107 4.02 -5.24 -3.94
C ASP A 107 3.55 -6.64 -3.50
N PHE A 108 2.35 -6.98 -3.94
CA PHE A 108 1.73 -8.27 -3.72
C PHE A 108 0.75 -8.60 -4.86
N GLN A 109 0.47 -9.87 -5.04
CA GLN A 109 -0.50 -10.35 -6.02
C GLN A 109 -1.27 -11.55 -5.47
N ARG A 110 -2.61 -11.46 -5.46
CA ARG A 110 -3.45 -12.64 -5.23
C ARG A 110 -3.54 -13.46 -6.50
N LEU A 111 -3.19 -14.73 -6.42
CA LEU A 111 -3.24 -15.68 -7.53
C LEU A 111 -4.63 -16.32 -7.64
N PRO A 112 -5.01 -16.85 -8.83
CA PRO A 112 -6.30 -17.54 -9.02
C PRO A 112 -6.52 -18.77 -8.14
N ASN A 113 -5.44 -19.41 -7.67
CA ASN A 113 -5.49 -20.55 -6.75
C ASN A 113 -5.66 -20.15 -5.27
N GLY A 114 -5.82 -18.86 -4.97
CA GLY A 114 -5.96 -18.33 -3.61
C GLY A 114 -4.65 -18.01 -2.90
N ASN A 115 -3.50 -18.39 -3.44
CA ASN A 115 -2.21 -18.02 -2.87
C ASN A 115 -1.93 -16.53 -3.09
N THR A 116 -1.09 -15.96 -2.22
CA THR A 116 -0.61 -14.58 -2.38
C THR A 116 0.90 -14.59 -2.58
N LEU A 117 1.36 -13.96 -3.65
CA LEU A 117 2.76 -13.59 -3.81
C LEU A 117 2.99 -12.25 -3.11
N ALA A 118 4.14 -12.09 -2.46
CA ALA A 118 4.54 -10.83 -1.83
C ALA A 118 6.04 -10.65 -1.93
N VAL A 119 6.48 -9.41 -1.91
CA VAL A 119 7.90 -9.04 -1.96
C VAL A 119 8.42 -8.80 -0.55
N PHE A 120 9.62 -9.31 -0.26
CA PHE A 120 10.28 -9.18 1.04
C PHE A 120 11.70 -8.68 0.89
N PHE A 121 12.15 -7.88 1.86
CA PHE A 121 13.58 -7.63 2.04
C PHE A 121 14.23 -8.89 2.63
N GLU A 122 15.40 -9.22 2.14
CA GLU A 122 16.24 -10.28 2.69
C GLU A 122 17.62 -9.71 3.00
N PRO A 123 18.08 -9.79 4.25
CA PRO A 123 19.42 -9.38 4.60
C PRO A 123 20.46 -10.23 3.84
N LEU A 124 21.37 -9.59 3.15
CA LEU A 124 22.45 -10.29 2.47
C LEU A 124 23.45 -10.86 3.48
N PRO A 125 23.95 -12.10 3.25
CA PRO A 125 25.07 -12.64 4.00
C PRO A 125 26.30 -11.71 3.97
N ALA A 126 27.06 -11.64 5.06
CA ALA A 126 28.17 -10.71 5.21
C ALA A 126 29.29 -10.87 4.15
N ASP A 127 29.48 -12.07 3.63
CA ASP A 127 30.42 -12.36 2.54
C ASP A 127 29.96 -11.78 1.20
N LEU A 128 28.66 -11.80 0.92
CA LEU A 128 28.08 -11.16 -0.26
C LEU A 128 28.07 -9.64 -0.13
N THR A 129 27.72 -9.13 1.06
CA THR A 129 27.69 -7.68 1.31
C THR A 129 29.05 -7.02 1.04
N ARG A 130 30.16 -7.69 1.37
CA ARG A 130 31.52 -7.19 1.09
C ARG A 130 31.87 -7.10 -0.40
N GLN A 131 31.12 -7.77 -1.25
CA GLN A 131 31.33 -7.76 -2.71
C GLN A 131 30.51 -6.68 -3.41
N VAL A 132 29.53 -6.07 -2.72
CA VAL A 132 28.68 -5.03 -3.28
C VAL A 132 29.43 -3.70 -3.27
N ARG A 133 29.61 -3.08 -4.44
CA ARG A 133 30.21 -1.75 -4.54
C ARG A 133 29.22 -0.69 -4.05
N GLY A 134 29.66 0.20 -3.13
CA GLY A 134 28.87 1.31 -2.63
C GLY A 134 27.78 0.91 -1.61
N GLY A 135 27.84 -0.30 -1.06
CA GLY A 135 26.97 -0.70 0.03
C GLY A 135 27.19 0.17 1.29
N SER A 136 26.13 0.44 2.05
CA SER A 136 26.27 1.08 3.35
C SER A 136 27.05 0.19 4.29
N PRO A 137 28.01 0.73 5.09
CA PRO A 137 28.69 -0.06 6.09
C PRO A 137 27.67 -0.58 7.10
N PRO A 138 27.91 -1.78 7.70
CA PRO A 138 27.04 -2.28 8.74
C PRO A 138 26.95 -1.27 9.88
N PRO A 139 25.80 -1.13 10.55
CA PRO A 139 25.66 -0.24 11.68
C PRO A 139 26.73 -0.56 12.73
N THR A 140 27.52 0.43 13.10
CA THR A 140 28.50 0.30 14.19
C THR A 140 27.72 0.09 15.47
N THR A 141 27.76 -1.11 16.03
CA THR A 141 27.32 -1.37 17.40
C THR A 141 28.13 -0.48 18.33
N ARG A 142 27.55 0.65 18.78
CA ARG A 142 28.11 1.38 19.92
C ARG A 142 27.90 0.48 21.15
N SER A 143 28.97 -0.15 21.59
CA SER A 143 29.02 -0.74 22.94
C SER A 143 28.73 0.38 23.95
N ARG A 144 27.69 0.21 24.76
CA ARG A 144 27.44 0.98 25.96
C ARG A 144 28.37 0.54 27.08
#